data_25969d5f5aeb50d1e2120f47a0d31ab1
#
_entry.id   25969d5f5aeb50d1e2120f47a0d31ab1
#
_cell.length_a   1.000
_cell.length_b   1.000
_cell.length_c   1.000
_cell.angle_alpha   90.00
_cell.angle_beta   90.00
_cell.angle_gamma   90.00
#
_symmetry.space_group_name_H-M   'P 1'
#
loop_
_entity.id
_entity.type
_entity.pdbx_description
1 polymer ?
#
loop_
_entity_poly.entity_id
_entity_poly.type
_entity_poly.pdbx_seq_one_letter_code
_entity_poly.pdbx_strand_id
1 'polypeptide(L)'
;MEYKEMSCLAIHDISGVGKCSLTVALPVLSCCGVETSVMPTAVLSTHTGGFTGFTYRDLTGDLLPMAEHWKKIGCRFGSLYSGFLGSAGQIDLVEQIFDWFKEEDTLIMVDPVMGDHGKPYRTYTPELCGRMRDLAAQADVITPNLTEAALLLEEDYADLPRDEEGLRAWLERLSLDGRRSVVLTGVSLRPGAIG
;
A
#
# COMPACT_ATOMS: atom_id res chain seq x y z
N MET A 1 9.40 25.43 9.20
CA MET A 1 8.11 25.26 8.54
C MET A 1 7.51 23.94 9.08
N GLU A 2 6.56 24.04 10.01
CA GLU A 2 6.00 22.92 10.79
C GLU A 2 5.09 21.96 9.99
N TYR A 3 4.92 22.18 8.68
CA TYR A 3 3.99 21.39 7.84
C TYR A 3 4.50 20.01 7.43
N LYS A 4 5.79 19.70 7.55
CA LYS A 4 6.36 18.44 7.09
C LYS A 4 5.88 17.25 7.91
N GLU A 5 5.88 17.37 9.24
CA GLU A 5 5.59 16.25 10.15
C GLU A 5 4.18 15.70 10.02
N MET A 6 3.21 16.55 9.65
CA MET A 6 1.79 16.19 9.51
C MET A 6 1.37 16.15 8.03
N SER A 7 2.25 15.73 7.14
CA SER A 7 1.96 15.64 5.70
C SER A 7 2.23 14.23 5.15
N CYS A 8 1.41 13.82 4.18
CA CYS A 8 1.50 12.51 3.54
C CYS A 8 1.41 12.65 2.01
N LEU A 9 2.29 11.96 1.30
CA LEU A 9 2.11 11.67 -0.12
C LEU A 9 1.45 10.31 -0.28
N ALA A 10 0.18 10.27 -0.69
CA ALA A 10 -0.58 9.06 -0.93
C ALA A 10 -0.54 8.67 -2.42
N ILE A 11 0.03 7.51 -2.73
CA ILE A 11 0.26 6.98 -4.08
C ILE A 11 -0.63 5.76 -4.28
N HIS A 12 -1.83 5.96 -4.82
CA HIS A 12 -2.85 4.92 -5.01
C HIS A 12 -3.68 5.20 -6.26
N ASP A 13 -4.52 4.24 -6.67
CA ASP A 13 -5.53 4.49 -7.69
C ASP A 13 -6.69 5.35 -7.17
N ILE A 14 -7.47 5.90 -8.11
CA ILE A 14 -8.76 6.53 -7.84
C ILE A 14 -9.86 5.62 -8.39
N SER A 15 -10.65 5.04 -7.51
CA SER A 15 -11.87 4.31 -7.85
C SER A 15 -13.10 5.20 -7.67
N GLY A 16 -13.85 5.43 -8.76
CA GLY A 16 -15.01 6.35 -8.77
C GLY A 16 -16.17 5.85 -7.92
N VAL A 17 -16.47 4.56 -8.00
CA VAL A 17 -17.49 3.88 -7.17
C VAL A 17 -16.83 2.76 -6.37
N GLY A 18 -17.28 2.62 -5.12
CA GLY A 18 -16.64 1.76 -4.12
C GLY A 18 -15.54 2.54 -3.41
N LYS A 19 -15.74 2.81 -2.14
CA LYS A 19 -14.81 3.62 -1.33
C LYS A 19 -13.58 2.81 -0.99
N CYS A 20 -12.53 2.97 -1.77
CA CYS A 20 -11.22 2.35 -1.57
C CYS A 20 -10.10 3.26 -2.09
N SER A 21 -8.86 2.90 -1.86
CA SER A 21 -7.68 3.62 -2.37
C SER A 21 -7.72 5.13 -2.04
N LEU A 22 -7.42 6.04 -2.95
CA LEU A 22 -7.41 7.50 -2.67
C LEU A 22 -8.75 8.03 -2.19
N THR A 23 -9.88 7.47 -2.62
CA THR A 23 -11.21 7.94 -2.19
C THR A 23 -11.53 7.62 -0.73
N VAL A 24 -10.72 6.78 -0.07
CA VAL A 24 -10.72 6.51 1.37
C VAL A 24 -9.51 7.13 2.06
N ALA A 25 -8.30 6.92 1.53
CA ALA A 25 -7.06 7.39 2.17
C ALA A 25 -7.09 8.92 2.38
N LEU A 26 -7.44 9.68 1.33
CA LEU A 26 -7.49 11.14 1.41
C LEU A 26 -8.43 11.67 2.51
N PRO A 27 -9.73 11.32 2.56
CA PRO A 27 -10.62 11.85 3.58
C PRO A 27 -10.27 11.36 4.99
N VAL A 28 -9.80 10.12 5.16
CA VAL A 28 -9.42 9.58 6.47
C VAL A 28 -8.20 10.30 7.01
N LEU A 29 -7.13 10.41 6.24
CA LEU A 29 -5.92 11.13 6.63
C LEU A 29 -6.21 12.60 6.93
N SER A 30 -7.00 13.26 6.07
CA SER A 30 -7.40 14.66 6.28
C SER A 30 -8.22 14.84 7.56
N CYS A 31 -9.14 13.92 7.88
CA CYS A 31 -9.88 13.96 9.15
C CYS A 31 -8.98 13.74 10.38
N CYS A 32 -7.87 13.04 10.21
CA CYS A 32 -6.84 12.88 11.25
C CYS A 32 -5.88 14.10 11.36
N GLY A 33 -6.11 15.15 10.56
CA GLY A 33 -5.26 16.35 10.57
C GLY A 33 -3.98 16.23 9.74
N VAL A 34 -3.87 15.19 8.89
CA VAL A 34 -2.73 14.98 8.00
C VAL A 34 -2.99 15.69 6.68
N GLU A 35 -2.12 16.63 6.28
CA GLU A 35 -2.16 17.26 4.96
C GLU A 35 -1.77 16.21 3.91
N THR A 36 -2.74 15.81 3.08
CA THR A 36 -2.56 14.70 2.15
C THR A 36 -2.46 15.17 0.71
N SER A 37 -1.28 15.03 0.12
CA SER A 37 -1.06 15.16 -1.31
C SER A 37 -1.34 13.83 -2.00
N VAL A 38 -1.94 13.86 -3.19
CA VAL A 38 -2.35 12.64 -3.90
C VAL A 38 -1.63 12.48 -5.21
N MET A 39 -1.12 11.27 -5.46
CA MET A 39 -0.52 10.86 -6.72
C MET A 39 -1.30 9.65 -7.25
N PRO A 40 -2.23 9.84 -8.21
CA PRO A 40 -3.03 8.75 -8.71
C PRO A 40 -2.22 7.86 -9.65
N THR A 41 -2.20 6.55 -9.39
CA THR A 41 -1.57 5.53 -10.26
C THR A 41 -2.45 5.11 -11.42
N ALA A 42 -3.77 5.20 -11.23
CA ALA A 42 -4.79 4.94 -12.24
C ALA A 42 -6.12 5.61 -11.85
N VAL A 43 -7.02 5.76 -12.82
CA VAL A 43 -8.43 6.12 -12.58
C VAL A 43 -9.32 4.99 -13.08
N LEU A 44 -10.18 4.49 -12.19
CA LEU A 44 -11.15 3.44 -12.49
C LEU A 44 -12.58 3.95 -12.28
N SER A 45 -13.53 3.46 -13.10
CA SER A 45 -14.94 3.78 -12.86
C SER A 45 -15.47 3.13 -11.57
N THR A 46 -14.98 1.94 -11.22
CA THR A 46 -15.23 1.23 -9.96
C THR A 46 -13.95 0.53 -9.52
N HIS A 47 -13.83 0.14 -8.25
CA HIS A 47 -12.76 -0.78 -7.86
C HIS A 47 -12.93 -2.16 -8.54
N THR A 48 -11.88 -2.99 -8.49
CA THR A 48 -11.84 -4.26 -9.23
C THR A 48 -12.53 -5.43 -8.50
N GLY A 49 -12.76 -5.30 -7.19
CA GLY A 49 -13.38 -6.35 -6.36
C GLY A 49 -14.90 -6.38 -6.52
N GLY A 50 -15.44 -7.47 -7.09
CA GLY A 50 -16.88 -7.66 -7.26
C GLY A 50 -17.55 -6.91 -8.42
N PHE A 51 -16.83 -6.05 -9.14
CA PHE A 51 -17.30 -5.35 -10.34
C PHE A 51 -16.64 -5.90 -11.61
N THR A 52 -17.37 -5.86 -12.72
CA THR A 52 -16.89 -6.25 -14.05
C THR A 52 -17.19 -5.14 -15.06
N GLY A 53 -16.41 -5.08 -16.15
CA GLY A 53 -16.64 -4.09 -17.22
C GLY A 53 -16.31 -2.65 -16.82
N PHE A 54 -15.53 -2.44 -15.77
CA PHE A 54 -15.06 -1.12 -15.35
C PHE A 54 -14.10 -0.52 -16.38
N THR A 55 -14.07 0.80 -16.47
CA THR A 55 -13.08 1.52 -17.26
C THR A 55 -11.79 1.64 -16.42
N TYR A 56 -10.65 1.57 -17.10
CA TYR A 56 -9.33 1.73 -16.48
C TYR A 56 -8.48 2.71 -17.29
N ARG A 57 -8.03 3.77 -16.66
CA ARG A 57 -7.06 4.70 -17.23
C ARG A 57 -5.77 4.60 -16.42
N ASP A 58 -4.74 4.06 -17.05
CA ASP A 58 -3.38 4.00 -16.51
C ASP A 58 -2.76 5.40 -16.48
N LEU A 59 -2.10 5.75 -15.39
CA LEU A 59 -1.41 7.02 -15.19
C LEU A 59 0.10 6.84 -14.93
N THR A 60 0.65 5.68 -15.28
CA THR A 60 2.08 5.38 -15.11
C THR A 60 2.97 6.47 -15.70
N GLY A 61 2.61 6.98 -16.90
CA GLY A 61 3.36 8.04 -17.57
C GLY A 61 3.30 9.40 -16.89
N ASP A 62 2.39 9.62 -15.95
CA ASP A 62 2.21 10.89 -15.26
C ASP A 62 2.96 10.93 -13.91
N LEU A 63 3.37 9.78 -13.35
CA LEU A 63 3.95 9.69 -12.00
C LEU A 63 5.24 10.48 -11.87
N LEU A 64 6.23 10.22 -12.72
CA LEU A 64 7.50 10.96 -12.66
C LEU A 64 7.36 12.44 -13.02
N PRO A 65 6.62 12.85 -14.07
CA PRO A 65 6.40 14.27 -14.34
C PRO A 65 5.77 15.03 -13.16
N MET A 66 4.83 14.42 -12.43
CA MET A 66 4.27 15.00 -11.20
C MET A 66 5.34 15.11 -10.11
N ALA A 67 6.07 14.04 -9.85
CA ALA A 67 7.13 14.01 -8.83
C ALA A 67 8.25 15.01 -9.13
N GLU A 68 8.71 15.12 -10.39
CA GLU A 68 9.69 16.09 -10.83
C GLU A 68 9.24 17.53 -10.61
N HIS A 69 7.96 17.82 -10.93
CA HIS A 69 7.39 19.14 -10.67
C HIS A 69 7.39 19.46 -9.18
N TRP A 70 6.93 18.54 -8.33
CA TRP A 70 6.89 18.74 -6.88
C TRP A 70 8.28 18.90 -6.27
N LYS A 71 9.26 18.11 -6.73
CA LYS A 71 10.66 18.26 -6.34
C LYS A 71 11.20 19.65 -6.72
N LYS A 72 10.88 20.11 -7.94
CA LYS A 72 11.31 21.44 -8.45
C LYS A 72 10.73 22.60 -7.64
N ILE A 73 9.50 22.50 -7.15
CA ILE A 73 8.86 23.52 -6.32
C ILE A 73 9.13 23.34 -4.82
N GLY A 74 9.94 22.35 -4.44
CA GLY A 74 10.40 22.15 -3.06
C GLY A 74 9.37 21.50 -2.14
N CYS A 75 8.45 20.67 -2.68
CA CYS A 75 7.56 19.86 -1.82
C CYS A 75 8.36 18.88 -0.97
N ARG A 76 7.92 18.73 0.29
CA ARG A 76 8.47 17.78 1.26
C ARG A 76 7.31 17.09 1.96
N PHE A 77 7.48 15.81 2.32
CA PHE A 77 6.48 14.98 2.94
C PHE A 77 7.02 14.33 4.21
N GLY A 78 6.20 14.30 5.28
CA GLY A 78 6.51 13.58 6.51
C GLY A 78 6.28 12.07 6.37
N SER A 79 5.42 11.67 5.42
CA SER A 79 5.20 10.27 5.11
C SER A 79 4.91 10.02 3.62
N LEU A 80 5.29 8.83 3.15
CA LEU A 80 5.04 8.31 1.81
C LEU A 80 4.21 7.05 1.95
N TYR A 81 3.01 7.01 1.36
CA TYR A 81 2.08 5.91 1.50
C TYR A 81 1.66 5.36 0.15
N SER A 82 2.04 4.12 -0.16
CA SER A 82 1.64 3.43 -1.39
C SER A 82 0.63 2.32 -1.11
N GLY A 83 -0.28 2.11 -2.06
CA GLY A 83 -1.24 1.01 -2.06
C GLY A 83 -1.23 0.25 -3.38
N PHE A 84 -2.38 0.11 -4.03
CA PHE A 84 -2.49 -0.65 -5.28
C PHE A 84 -1.61 -0.09 -6.39
N LEU A 85 -0.75 -0.96 -6.94
CA LEU A 85 0.11 -0.70 -8.09
C LEU A 85 -0.20 -1.73 -9.19
N GLY A 86 -0.46 -1.26 -10.39
CA GLY A 86 -0.99 -2.09 -11.48
C GLY A 86 0.08 -2.87 -12.27
N SER A 87 1.37 -2.58 -12.07
CA SER A 87 2.46 -3.22 -12.83
C SER A 87 3.79 -3.13 -12.09
N ALA A 88 4.74 -4.00 -12.45
CA ALA A 88 6.12 -3.93 -11.96
C ALA A 88 6.78 -2.57 -12.27
N GLY A 89 6.52 -2.02 -13.46
CA GLY A 89 7.02 -0.70 -13.83
C GLY A 89 6.49 0.43 -12.92
N GLN A 90 5.27 0.33 -12.40
CA GLN A 90 4.78 1.28 -11.40
C GLN A 90 5.53 1.14 -10.07
N ILE A 91 5.88 -0.08 -9.67
CA ILE A 91 6.68 -0.31 -8.45
C ILE A 91 8.05 0.37 -8.60
N ASP A 92 8.74 0.16 -9.73
CA ASP A 92 10.04 0.79 -10.00
C ASP A 92 9.96 2.32 -9.91
N LEU A 93 8.89 2.92 -10.42
CA LEU A 93 8.66 4.37 -10.34
C LEU A 93 8.36 4.83 -8.90
N VAL A 94 7.60 4.05 -8.13
CA VAL A 94 7.30 4.37 -6.73
C VAL A 94 8.56 4.28 -5.88
N GLU A 95 9.42 3.28 -6.08
CA GLU A 95 10.73 3.20 -5.44
C GLU A 95 11.58 4.46 -5.73
N GLN A 96 11.63 4.88 -7.00
CA GLN A 96 12.33 6.11 -7.39
C GLN A 96 11.72 7.37 -6.74
N ILE A 97 10.40 7.45 -6.64
CA ILE A 97 9.69 8.55 -5.98
C ILE A 97 9.99 8.56 -4.48
N PHE A 98 10.01 7.38 -3.84
CA PHE A 98 10.43 7.26 -2.45
C PHE A 98 11.84 7.80 -2.26
N ASP A 99 12.81 7.39 -3.08
CA ASP A 99 14.19 7.88 -3.03
C ASP A 99 14.29 9.40 -3.18
N TRP A 100 13.39 10.01 -3.99
CA TRP A 100 13.42 11.46 -4.22
C TRP A 100 12.86 12.28 -3.05
N PHE A 101 11.93 11.73 -2.28
CA PHE A 101 11.23 12.45 -1.20
C PHE A 101 11.54 11.92 0.20
N LYS A 102 12.22 10.78 0.31
CA LYS A 102 12.65 10.24 1.59
C LYS A 102 13.72 11.13 2.22
N GLU A 103 13.48 11.53 3.44
CA GLU A 103 14.44 12.17 4.33
C GLU A 103 14.61 11.32 5.58
N GLU A 104 15.52 11.70 6.49
CA GLU A 104 15.87 10.89 7.69
C GLU A 104 14.65 10.54 8.56
N ASP A 105 13.70 11.46 8.67
CA ASP A 105 12.49 11.35 9.48
C ASP A 105 11.21 11.04 8.68
N THR A 106 11.33 10.75 7.38
CA THR A 106 10.18 10.42 6.53
C THR A 106 9.74 8.97 6.77
N LEU A 107 8.47 8.78 7.17
CA LEU A 107 7.85 7.47 7.35
C LEU A 107 7.43 6.88 6.00
N ILE A 108 7.88 5.67 5.68
CA ILE A 108 7.43 4.92 4.51
C ILE A 108 6.40 3.89 4.95
N MET A 109 5.18 3.98 4.41
CA MET A 109 4.11 3.03 4.60
C MET A 109 3.76 2.35 3.27
N VAL A 110 3.69 1.03 3.27
CA VAL A 110 3.28 0.23 2.12
C VAL A 110 2.10 -0.65 2.50
N ASP A 111 0.96 -0.42 1.83
CA ASP A 111 -0.14 -1.37 1.78
C ASP A 111 0.14 -2.34 0.62
N PRO A 112 0.54 -3.59 0.89
CA PRO A 112 1.02 -4.50 -0.15
C PRO A 112 -0.13 -5.17 -0.91
N VAL A 113 -0.96 -4.36 -1.55
CA VAL A 113 -2.20 -4.79 -2.22
C VAL A 113 -1.91 -5.78 -3.33
N MET A 114 -2.04 -7.08 -3.04
CA MET A 114 -1.76 -8.18 -3.98
C MET A 114 -2.92 -9.15 -4.16
N GLY A 115 -3.81 -9.27 -3.19
CA GLY A 115 -4.87 -10.26 -3.23
C GLY A 115 -5.78 -10.24 -2.00
N ASP A 116 -6.83 -11.06 -2.04
CA ASP A 116 -7.78 -11.23 -0.94
C ASP A 116 -8.41 -12.62 -0.97
N HIS A 117 -8.94 -13.09 0.18
CA HIS A 117 -9.60 -14.40 0.32
C HIS A 117 -8.77 -15.57 -0.24
N GLY A 118 -7.46 -15.57 0.00
CA GLY A 118 -6.54 -16.62 -0.41
C GLY A 118 -6.18 -16.62 -1.90
N LYS A 119 -6.49 -15.56 -2.63
CA LYS A 119 -6.21 -15.49 -4.08
C LYS A 119 -5.57 -14.17 -4.45
N PRO A 120 -4.47 -14.20 -5.24
CA PRO A 120 -3.96 -12.99 -5.85
C PRO A 120 -5.02 -12.35 -6.78
N TYR A 121 -4.99 -11.04 -6.90
CA TYR A 121 -5.80 -10.34 -7.91
C TYR A 121 -5.36 -10.74 -9.32
N ARG A 122 -6.29 -10.69 -10.28
CA ARG A 122 -6.05 -11.14 -11.67
C ARG A 122 -4.86 -10.45 -12.36
N THR A 123 -4.51 -9.28 -11.92
CA THR A 123 -3.38 -8.50 -12.44
C THR A 123 -2.05 -8.87 -11.79
N TYR A 124 -2.07 -9.60 -10.66
CA TYR A 124 -0.87 -9.94 -9.91
C TYR A 124 -0.28 -11.26 -10.38
N THR A 125 0.83 -11.16 -11.11
CA THR A 125 1.68 -12.29 -11.49
C THR A 125 2.66 -12.63 -10.35
N PRO A 126 3.27 -13.82 -10.33
CA PRO A 126 4.34 -14.14 -9.38
C PRO A 126 5.49 -13.12 -9.38
N GLU A 127 5.85 -12.58 -10.56
CA GLU A 127 6.83 -11.52 -10.71
C GLU A 127 6.40 -10.24 -9.99
N LEU A 128 5.16 -9.80 -10.20
CA LEU A 128 4.63 -8.59 -9.56
C LEU A 128 4.53 -8.77 -8.03
N CYS A 129 4.17 -9.96 -7.55
CA CYS A 129 4.19 -10.27 -6.11
C CYS A 129 5.62 -10.18 -5.54
N GLY A 130 6.63 -10.67 -6.28
CA GLY A 130 8.04 -10.54 -5.90
C GLY A 130 8.47 -9.06 -5.78
N ARG A 131 8.14 -8.23 -6.79
CA ARG A 131 8.45 -6.80 -6.77
C ARG A 131 7.72 -6.05 -5.65
N MET A 132 6.46 -6.40 -5.35
CA MET A 132 5.73 -5.82 -4.21
C MET A 132 6.38 -6.21 -2.87
N ARG A 133 6.92 -7.42 -2.77
CA ARG A 133 7.69 -7.86 -1.58
C ARG A 133 8.95 -7.01 -1.40
N ASP A 134 9.68 -6.72 -2.49
CA ASP A 134 10.88 -5.87 -2.46
C ASP A 134 10.52 -4.45 -2.01
N LEU A 135 9.43 -3.87 -2.53
CA LEU A 135 8.92 -2.56 -2.10
C LEU A 135 8.53 -2.57 -0.62
N ALA A 136 7.77 -3.58 -0.20
CA ALA A 136 7.35 -3.74 1.19
C ALA A 136 8.54 -3.91 2.14
N ALA A 137 9.66 -4.48 1.69
CA ALA A 137 10.88 -4.62 2.50
C ALA A 137 11.55 -3.29 2.86
N GLN A 138 11.24 -2.22 2.12
CA GLN A 138 11.77 -0.87 2.35
C GLN A 138 10.90 -0.03 3.29
N ALA A 139 9.72 -0.54 3.67
CA ALA A 139 8.74 0.19 4.46
C ALA A 139 9.05 0.14 5.97
N ASP A 140 8.76 1.25 6.65
CA ASP A 140 8.73 1.35 8.11
C ASP A 140 7.42 0.79 8.69
N VAL A 141 6.35 0.79 7.89
CA VAL A 141 5.03 0.23 8.24
C VAL A 141 4.44 -0.51 7.06
N ILE A 142 3.92 -1.71 7.29
CA ILE A 142 3.10 -2.44 6.31
C ILE A 142 1.75 -2.82 6.89
N THR A 143 0.71 -2.89 6.01
CA THR A 143 -0.67 -3.18 6.42
C THR A 143 -1.29 -4.37 5.67
N PRO A 144 -0.63 -5.53 5.59
CA PRO A 144 -1.12 -6.66 4.83
C PRO A 144 -2.43 -7.24 5.42
N ASN A 145 -3.32 -7.72 4.55
CA ASN A 145 -4.34 -8.69 4.96
C ASN A 145 -3.72 -10.10 5.05
N LEU A 146 -4.50 -11.10 5.48
CA LEU A 146 -4.00 -12.47 5.66
C LEU A 146 -3.49 -13.11 4.36
N THR A 147 -4.09 -12.78 3.20
CA THR A 147 -3.63 -13.26 1.90
C THR A 147 -2.31 -12.64 1.51
N GLU A 148 -2.18 -11.35 1.70
CA GLU A 148 -0.98 -10.59 1.43
C GLU A 148 0.17 -11.00 2.36
N ALA A 149 -0.15 -11.25 3.63
CA ALA A 149 0.82 -11.80 4.59
C ALA A 149 1.39 -13.16 4.13
N ALA A 150 0.54 -14.07 3.68
CA ALA A 150 0.96 -15.35 3.11
C ALA A 150 1.86 -15.15 1.88
N LEU A 151 1.47 -14.25 0.95
CA LEU A 151 2.25 -13.92 -0.25
C LEU A 151 3.61 -13.28 0.10
N LEU A 152 3.66 -12.40 1.10
CA LEU A 152 4.90 -11.79 1.57
C LEU A 152 5.85 -12.81 2.21
N LEU A 153 5.30 -13.79 2.94
CA LEU A 153 6.05 -14.86 3.60
C LEU A 153 6.36 -16.04 2.67
N GLU A 154 5.83 -16.06 1.44
CA GLU A 154 5.92 -17.18 0.48
C GLU A 154 5.32 -18.48 1.03
N GLU A 155 4.23 -18.36 1.77
CA GLU A 155 3.50 -19.49 2.35
C GLU A 155 2.18 -19.75 1.61
N ASP A 156 1.69 -20.99 1.70
CA ASP A 156 0.37 -21.31 1.18
C ASP A 156 -0.72 -20.74 2.11
N TYR A 157 -1.70 -20.08 1.54
CA TYR A 157 -2.86 -19.58 2.30
C TYR A 157 -3.61 -20.71 3.02
N ALA A 158 -3.53 -21.96 2.54
CA ALA A 158 -4.11 -23.11 3.21
C ALA A 158 -3.48 -23.39 4.59
N ASP A 159 -2.23 -22.97 4.79
CA ASP A 159 -1.46 -23.13 6.03
C ASP A 159 -1.61 -21.92 6.98
N LEU A 160 -2.59 -21.05 6.71
CA LEU A 160 -2.86 -19.85 7.50
C LEU A 160 -3.00 -20.18 8.98
N PRO A 161 -2.29 -19.48 9.88
CA PRO A 161 -2.45 -19.62 11.32
C PRO A 161 -3.89 -19.29 11.75
N ARG A 162 -4.43 -20.12 12.64
CA ARG A 162 -5.81 -19.98 13.15
C ARG A 162 -5.88 -19.57 14.61
N ASP A 163 -4.76 -19.38 15.25
CA ASP A 163 -4.62 -18.99 16.63
C ASP A 163 -3.69 -17.77 16.80
N GLU A 164 -3.72 -17.22 17.99
CA GLU A 164 -2.94 -16.01 18.31
C GLU A 164 -1.42 -16.27 18.26
N GLU A 165 -0.96 -17.47 18.66
CA GLU A 165 0.45 -17.81 18.69
C GLU A 165 1.03 -17.87 17.27
N GLY A 166 0.35 -18.55 16.36
CA GLY A 166 0.76 -18.63 14.95
C GLY A 166 0.72 -17.27 14.25
N LEU A 167 -0.30 -16.43 14.54
CA LEU A 167 -0.35 -15.07 13.99
C LEU A 167 0.78 -14.19 14.54
N ARG A 168 1.15 -14.35 15.82
CA ARG A 168 2.32 -13.65 16.38
C ARG A 168 3.61 -14.07 15.69
N ALA A 169 3.81 -15.35 15.40
CA ALA A 169 4.96 -15.82 14.67
C ALA A 169 5.04 -15.24 13.24
N TRP A 170 3.88 -15.08 12.57
CA TRP A 170 3.83 -14.40 11.28
C TRP A 170 4.17 -12.90 11.40
N LEU A 171 3.63 -12.21 12.41
CA LEU A 171 3.95 -10.80 12.65
C LEU A 171 5.44 -10.59 12.93
N GLU A 172 6.07 -11.46 13.72
CA GLU A 172 7.52 -11.41 14.00
C GLU A 172 8.34 -11.53 12.72
N ARG A 173 8.02 -12.51 11.86
CA ARG A 173 8.70 -12.68 10.56
C ARG A 173 8.43 -11.50 9.61
N LEU A 174 7.20 -11.04 9.52
CA LEU A 174 6.84 -9.87 8.71
C LEU A 174 7.50 -8.59 9.21
N SER A 175 7.79 -8.47 10.50
CA SER A 175 8.47 -7.31 11.07
C SER A 175 9.96 -7.24 10.73
N LEU A 176 10.52 -8.26 10.09
CA LEU A 176 11.95 -8.37 9.79
C LEU A 176 12.82 -8.17 11.05
N ASP A 177 12.55 -8.95 12.08
CA ASP A 177 13.20 -8.86 13.40
C ASP A 177 12.99 -7.49 14.10
N GLY A 178 11.78 -6.93 13.96
CA GLY A 178 11.40 -5.67 14.61
C GLY A 178 11.91 -4.41 13.91
N ARG A 179 12.44 -4.53 12.69
CA ARG A 179 12.91 -3.38 11.91
C ARG A 179 11.78 -2.52 11.34
N ARG A 180 10.56 -3.04 11.27
CA ARG A 180 9.37 -2.33 10.82
C ARG A 180 8.13 -2.70 11.63
N SER A 181 7.14 -1.83 11.63
CA SER A 181 5.82 -2.11 12.20
C SER A 181 4.94 -2.87 11.21
N VAL A 182 4.13 -3.80 11.73
CA VAL A 182 3.19 -4.58 10.92
C VAL A 182 1.79 -4.47 11.53
N VAL A 183 0.81 -4.08 10.72
CA VAL A 183 -0.60 -4.11 11.07
C VAL A 183 -1.28 -5.18 10.21
N LEU A 184 -1.46 -6.36 10.76
CA LEU A 184 -2.15 -7.46 10.07
C LEU A 184 -3.66 -7.22 10.11
N THR A 185 -4.26 -6.98 8.96
CA THR A 185 -5.68 -6.62 8.83
C THR A 185 -6.56 -7.83 8.53
N GLY A 186 -7.87 -7.71 8.80
CA GLY A 186 -8.85 -8.76 8.48
C GLY A 186 -8.77 -10.00 9.37
N VAL A 187 -8.11 -9.92 10.52
CA VAL A 187 -7.98 -11.03 11.47
C VAL A 187 -9.31 -11.21 12.23
N SER A 188 -9.76 -12.44 12.35
CA SER A 188 -10.94 -12.79 13.16
C SER A 188 -10.64 -14.02 14.01
N LEU A 189 -10.24 -13.80 15.25
CA LEU A 189 -9.98 -14.87 16.23
C LEU A 189 -11.22 -15.27 17.02
N ARG A 190 -12.30 -14.48 16.96
CA ARG A 190 -13.56 -14.73 17.67
C ARG A 190 -14.73 -14.42 16.75
N PRO A 191 -15.82 -15.22 16.79
CA PRO A 191 -17.03 -14.92 16.04
C PRO A 191 -17.55 -13.51 16.33
N GLY A 192 -17.78 -12.72 15.27
CA GLY A 192 -18.31 -11.35 15.38
C GLY A 192 -17.30 -10.27 15.76
N ALA A 193 -16.01 -10.60 15.86
CA ALA A 193 -14.94 -9.63 16.05
C ALA A 193 -13.98 -9.62 14.85
N ILE A 194 -13.52 -8.44 14.46
CA ILE A 194 -12.46 -8.23 13.48
C ILE A 194 -11.38 -7.41 14.18
N GLY A 195 -10.13 -7.83 13.99
CA GLY A 195 -8.93 -7.12 14.45
C GLY A 195 -8.04 -6.79 13.28
#